data_fec376b754cbc5a268fe98e5e5077bab
#
_entry.id   fec376b754cbc5a268fe98e5e5077bab
#
_cell.length_a   1.000
_cell.length_b   1.000
_cell.length_c   1.000
_cell.angle_alpha   90.00
_cell.angle_beta   90.00
_cell.angle_gamma   90.00
#
_symmetry.space_group_name_H-M   'P 1'
#
loop_
_entity.id
_entity.type
_entity.pdbx_description
1 polymer ?
#
loop_
_entity_poly.entity_id
_entity_poly.type
_entity_poly.pdbx_seq_one_letter_code
_entity_poly.pdbx_strand_id
1 'polypeptide(L)'
;MTLNMNSFAAALKQHYTDDRVQNLVYQNNPFLAVVPKMESFGGKNLPIPIQYGVPGSRSATFLDAVNQKGGASSAFKDFVLTRVSDYCLASIQNEVLEASIGNPNAFMEAAANEIDSALLSCTRSLATALYRDGSGVIGKVNGAPVGATIQLNDVESVVNFEVGMLIDGE
;
A
#
# COMPACT_ATOMS: atom_id res chain seq x y z
N MET A 1 -10.69 -40.14 -5.44
CA MET A 1 -11.18 -38.86 -5.98
C MET A 1 -9.94 -38.05 -6.32
N THR A 2 -9.59 -37.93 -7.57
CA THR A 2 -8.42 -37.14 -8.00
C THR A 2 -8.75 -35.66 -7.87
N LEU A 3 -7.96 -34.92 -7.11
CA LEU A 3 -8.08 -33.47 -7.04
C LEU A 3 -7.82 -32.89 -8.46
N ASN A 4 -8.84 -32.28 -9.03
CA ASN A 4 -8.73 -31.61 -10.32
C ASN A 4 -8.42 -30.13 -10.05
N MET A 5 -7.56 -29.50 -10.85
CA MET A 5 -7.19 -28.08 -10.75
C MET A 5 -8.42 -27.15 -10.70
N ASN A 6 -9.49 -27.50 -11.41
CA ASN A 6 -10.73 -26.72 -11.40
C ASN A 6 -11.48 -26.79 -10.05
N SER A 7 -11.50 -27.96 -9.40
CA SER A 7 -12.13 -28.11 -8.08
C SER A 7 -11.32 -27.43 -6.98
N PHE A 8 -9.99 -27.43 -7.13
CA PHE A 8 -9.08 -26.70 -6.23
C PHE A 8 -9.23 -25.18 -6.38
N ALA A 9 -9.26 -24.68 -7.60
CA ALA A 9 -9.48 -23.25 -7.86
C ALA A 9 -10.86 -22.77 -7.34
N ALA A 10 -11.89 -23.62 -7.43
CA ALA A 10 -13.21 -23.33 -6.87
C ALA A 10 -13.20 -23.28 -5.34
N ALA A 11 -12.49 -24.20 -4.68
CA ALA A 11 -12.36 -24.24 -3.23
C ALA A 11 -11.57 -23.02 -2.70
N LEU A 12 -10.49 -22.62 -3.37
CA LEU A 12 -9.73 -21.41 -3.03
C LEU A 12 -10.58 -20.14 -3.19
N LYS A 13 -11.34 -20.01 -4.27
CA LYS A 13 -12.26 -18.89 -4.45
C LYS A 13 -13.33 -18.80 -3.37
N GLN A 14 -13.81 -19.94 -2.86
CA GLN A 14 -14.77 -19.98 -1.77
C GLN A 14 -14.15 -19.61 -0.42
N HIS A 15 -12.86 -19.88 -0.23
CA HIS A 15 -12.15 -19.59 1.01
C HIS A 15 -11.60 -18.16 1.06
N TYR A 16 -11.12 -17.65 -0.07
CA TYR A 16 -10.56 -16.30 -0.21
C TYR A 16 -11.46 -15.44 -1.09
N THR A 17 -12.56 -14.95 -0.52
CA THR A 17 -13.41 -13.91 -1.14
C THR A 17 -12.74 -12.56 -0.99
N ASP A 18 -13.03 -11.63 -1.91
CA ASP A 18 -12.48 -10.27 -1.90
C ASP A 18 -12.74 -9.57 -0.55
N ASP A 19 -13.91 -9.72 0.01
CA ASP A 19 -14.28 -9.16 1.32
C ASP A 19 -13.44 -9.74 2.47
N ARG A 20 -13.12 -11.04 2.42
CA ARG A 20 -12.30 -11.68 3.44
C ARG A 20 -10.84 -11.22 3.38
N VAL A 21 -10.28 -11.10 2.18
CA VAL A 21 -8.93 -10.57 1.97
C VAL A 21 -8.84 -9.13 2.47
N GLN A 22 -9.82 -8.29 2.15
CA GLN A 22 -9.86 -6.91 2.65
C GLN A 22 -9.95 -6.86 4.17
N ASN A 23 -10.80 -7.68 4.78
CA ASN A 23 -10.93 -7.75 6.24
C ASN A 23 -9.63 -8.16 6.94
N LEU A 24 -8.88 -9.13 6.39
CA LEU A 24 -7.58 -9.54 6.92
C LEU A 24 -6.55 -8.41 6.87
N VAL A 25 -6.50 -7.66 5.76
CA VAL A 25 -5.62 -6.51 5.62
C VAL A 25 -5.97 -5.41 6.64
N TYR A 26 -7.25 -5.17 6.88
CA TYR A 26 -7.69 -4.15 7.84
C TYR A 26 -7.49 -4.56 9.29
N GLN A 27 -7.65 -5.83 9.64
CA GLN A 27 -7.37 -6.35 10.98
C GLN A 27 -5.91 -6.12 11.38
N ASN A 28 -4.99 -6.29 10.45
CA ASN A 28 -3.56 -6.11 10.70
C ASN A 28 -3.11 -4.64 10.63
N ASN A 29 -3.91 -3.76 10.03
CA ASN A 29 -3.63 -2.33 9.92
C ASN A 29 -4.78 -1.47 10.47
N PRO A 30 -4.86 -1.26 11.79
CA PRO A 30 -5.94 -0.50 12.41
C PRO A 30 -5.99 0.95 11.93
N PHE A 31 -4.86 1.54 11.57
CA PHE A 31 -4.81 2.88 10.98
C PHE A 31 -5.54 2.93 9.65
N LEU A 32 -5.32 1.96 8.76
CA LEU A 32 -6.00 1.86 7.49
C LEU A 32 -7.52 1.71 7.63
N ALA A 33 -7.98 1.06 8.70
CA ALA A 33 -9.40 0.90 8.99
C ALA A 33 -10.10 2.24 9.34
N VAL A 34 -9.37 3.17 9.96
CA VAL A 34 -9.88 4.48 10.39
C VAL A 34 -9.85 5.51 9.26
N VAL A 35 -8.90 5.40 8.31
CA VAL A 35 -8.76 6.34 7.20
C VAL A 35 -9.97 6.24 6.25
N PRO A 36 -10.66 7.35 5.96
CA PRO A 36 -11.76 7.35 5.02
C PRO A 36 -11.28 6.96 3.61
N LYS A 37 -12.00 6.06 2.98
CA LYS A 37 -11.67 5.51 1.66
C LYS A 37 -12.50 6.21 0.59
N MET A 38 -11.85 6.52 -0.54
CA MET A 38 -12.50 7.09 -1.71
C MET A 38 -12.63 6.00 -2.78
N GLU A 39 -13.84 5.49 -2.98
CA GLU A 39 -14.12 4.40 -3.92
C GLU A 39 -14.28 4.89 -5.37
N SER A 40 -14.52 6.18 -5.58
CA SER A 40 -14.82 6.77 -6.89
C SER A 40 -13.59 7.24 -7.68
N PHE A 41 -12.42 6.64 -7.43
CA PHE A 41 -11.21 7.00 -8.17
C PHE A 41 -11.18 6.31 -9.54
N GLY A 42 -11.51 7.07 -10.60
CA GLY A 42 -11.43 6.62 -12.00
C GLY A 42 -10.27 7.31 -12.73
N GLY A 43 -9.41 6.53 -13.39
CA GLY A 43 -8.31 7.06 -14.20
C GLY A 43 -6.93 6.98 -13.56
N LYS A 44 -5.95 7.66 -14.16
CA LYS A 44 -4.54 7.65 -13.73
C LYS A 44 -4.27 8.66 -12.63
N ASN A 45 -4.86 9.84 -12.72
CA ASN A 45 -4.64 10.96 -11.81
C ASN A 45 -5.98 11.56 -11.38
N LEU A 46 -6.06 11.98 -10.13
CA LEU A 46 -7.19 12.72 -9.59
C LEU A 46 -6.70 14.09 -9.09
N PRO A 47 -7.01 15.20 -9.78
CA PRO A 47 -6.71 16.52 -9.29
C PRO A 47 -7.74 16.93 -8.21
N ILE A 48 -7.24 17.32 -7.04
CA ILE A 48 -8.06 17.85 -5.94
C ILE A 48 -7.70 19.32 -5.77
N PRO A 49 -8.61 20.28 -6.06
CA PRO A 49 -8.35 21.69 -5.87
C PRO A 49 -8.30 22.02 -4.37
N ILE A 50 -7.24 22.68 -3.95
CA ILE A 50 -7.04 23.16 -2.57
C ILE A 50 -6.95 24.68 -2.60
N GLN A 51 -7.80 25.35 -1.83
CA GLN A 51 -7.67 26.77 -1.59
C GLN A 51 -6.67 27.01 -0.46
N TYR A 52 -5.56 27.70 -0.78
CA TYR A 52 -4.54 28.04 0.19
C TYR A 52 -4.47 29.54 0.51
N GLY A 53 -5.16 30.36 -0.25
CA GLY A 53 -5.24 31.80 -0.03
C GLY A 53 -6.68 32.27 0.11
N VAL A 54 -6.95 33.03 1.14
CA VAL A 54 -8.25 33.68 1.39
C VAL A 54 -8.09 35.18 1.15
N PRO A 55 -9.04 35.84 0.42
CA PRO A 55 -8.99 37.27 0.25
C PRO A 55 -9.04 37.97 1.63
N GLY A 56 -8.01 38.72 1.93
CA GLY A 56 -7.76 39.29 3.28
C GLY A 56 -8.18 40.73 3.44
N SER A 57 -9.18 41.24 2.74
CA SER A 57 -9.67 42.61 2.98
C SER A 57 -10.58 42.67 4.21
N ARG A 58 -10.06 43.20 5.31
CA ARG A 58 -10.81 43.43 6.56
C ARG A 58 -10.54 44.83 7.07
N SER A 59 -11.55 45.64 7.17
CA SER A 59 -11.47 46.98 7.78
C SER A 59 -12.79 47.34 8.45
N ALA A 60 -12.71 48.21 9.41
CA ALA A 60 -13.89 48.80 10.03
C ALA A 60 -14.63 49.79 9.12
N THR A 61 -13.95 50.31 8.09
CA THR A 61 -14.52 51.20 7.06
C THR A 61 -14.60 50.50 5.71
N PHE A 62 -15.68 50.80 4.96
CA PHE A 62 -15.89 50.23 3.66
C PHE A 62 -14.80 50.62 2.66
N LEU A 63 -14.37 51.87 2.71
CA LEU A 63 -13.36 52.43 1.78
C LEU A 63 -12.01 51.70 1.97
N ASP A 64 -11.57 51.49 3.20
CA ASP A 64 -10.33 50.79 3.47
C ASP A 64 -10.40 49.31 3.11
N ALA A 65 -11.56 48.66 3.30
CA ALA A 65 -11.77 47.30 2.88
C ALA A 65 -11.71 47.15 1.35
N VAL A 66 -12.25 48.12 0.60
CA VAL A 66 -12.15 48.15 -0.87
C VAL A 66 -10.73 48.41 -1.34
N ASN A 67 -10.01 49.32 -0.71
CA ASN A 67 -8.63 49.61 -1.03
C ASN A 67 -7.67 48.41 -0.76
N GLN A 68 -7.93 47.64 0.29
CA GLN A 68 -7.18 46.42 0.61
C GLN A 68 -7.51 45.26 -0.35
N LYS A 69 -8.71 45.27 -1.00
CA LYS A 69 -9.11 44.24 -1.94
C LYS A 69 -8.22 44.13 -3.19
N GLY A 70 -7.53 45.21 -3.55
CA GLY A 70 -6.70 45.26 -4.76
C GLY A 70 -5.49 44.31 -4.80
N GLY A 71 -5.11 43.66 -3.69
CA GLY A 71 -4.00 42.74 -3.63
C GLY A 71 -4.32 41.31 -3.15
N ALA A 72 -5.57 41.04 -2.76
CA ALA A 72 -5.93 39.76 -2.16
C ALA A 72 -7.01 39.04 -2.96
N SER A 73 -6.59 38.13 -3.83
CA SER A 73 -7.47 37.16 -4.51
C SER A 73 -7.39 35.79 -3.81
N SER A 74 -8.46 35.02 -3.94
CA SER A 74 -8.41 33.60 -3.55
C SER A 74 -7.37 32.86 -4.40
N ALA A 75 -6.45 32.16 -3.77
CA ALA A 75 -5.44 31.37 -4.45
C ALA A 75 -5.79 29.88 -4.33
N PHE A 76 -5.80 29.21 -5.47
CA PHE A 76 -6.06 27.77 -5.57
C PHE A 76 -4.86 27.09 -6.17
N LYS A 77 -4.62 25.84 -5.73
CA LYS A 77 -3.63 24.95 -6.32
C LYS A 77 -4.20 23.52 -6.34
N ASP A 78 -3.89 22.80 -7.39
CA ASP A 78 -4.33 21.41 -7.51
C ASP A 78 -3.32 20.48 -6.81
N PHE A 79 -3.88 19.63 -5.97
CA PHE A 79 -3.16 18.47 -5.43
C PHE A 79 -3.48 17.28 -6.32
N VAL A 80 -2.48 16.75 -7.00
CA VAL A 80 -2.65 15.65 -7.94
C VAL A 80 -2.33 14.34 -7.24
N LEU A 81 -3.35 13.50 -7.03
CA LEU A 81 -3.19 12.12 -6.58
C LEU A 81 -2.87 11.23 -7.79
N THR A 82 -1.78 10.50 -7.70
CA THR A 82 -1.38 9.47 -8.67
C THR A 82 -1.69 8.09 -8.12
N ARG A 83 -2.12 7.18 -9.01
CA ARG A 83 -2.37 5.80 -8.64
C ARG A 83 -1.06 5.03 -8.55
N VAL A 84 -0.85 4.35 -7.44
CA VAL A 84 0.26 3.43 -7.21
C VAL A 84 -0.32 2.01 -7.08
N SER A 85 0.41 1.01 -7.58
CA SER A 85 0.04 -0.40 -7.49
C SER A 85 1.12 -1.14 -6.72
N ASP A 86 0.71 -2.05 -5.85
CA ASP A 86 1.58 -2.98 -5.14
C ASP A 86 1.13 -4.41 -5.45
N TYR A 87 2.08 -5.33 -5.61
CA TYR A 87 1.82 -6.70 -6.03
C TYR A 87 2.53 -7.66 -5.11
N CYS A 88 1.78 -8.58 -4.53
CA CYS A 88 2.32 -9.69 -3.76
C CYS A 88 2.02 -10.99 -4.51
N LEU A 89 3.03 -11.84 -4.63
CA LEU A 89 2.94 -13.11 -5.34
C LEU A 89 3.05 -14.27 -4.37
N ALA A 90 2.11 -15.21 -4.46
CA ALA A 90 2.22 -16.52 -3.84
C ALA A 90 2.57 -17.53 -4.93
N SER A 91 3.60 -18.35 -4.73
CA SER A 91 4.00 -19.41 -5.66
C SER A 91 4.01 -20.75 -4.95
N ILE A 92 3.30 -21.72 -5.51
CA ILE A 92 3.27 -23.09 -5.00
C ILE A 92 4.08 -23.95 -5.98
N GLN A 93 5.12 -24.62 -5.46
CA GLN A 93 5.97 -25.49 -6.27
C GLN A 93 5.21 -26.74 -6.70
N ASN A 94 5.47 -27.20 -7.94
CA ASN A 94 4.82 -28.38 -8.48
C ASN A 94 5.15 -29.67 -7.68
N GLU A 95 6.32 -29.73 -7.07
CA GLU A 95 6.74 -30.84 -6.20
C GLU A 95 5.85 -30.99 -4.96
N VAL A 96 5.36 -29.87 -4.41
CA VAL A 96 4.39 -29.88 -3.31
C VAL A 96 3.05 -30.43 -3.76
N LEU A 97 2.64 -30.11 -5.00
CA LEU A 97 1.46 -30.67 -5.65
C LEU A 97 1.58 -32.19 -5.81
N GLU A 98 2.71 -32.69 -6.28
CA GLU A 98 2.97 -34.11 -6.46
C GLU A 98 3.05 -34.87 -5.14
N ALA A 99 3.70 -34.31 -4.15
CA ALA A 99 3.81 -34.89 -2.81
C ALA A 99 2.44 -34.99 -2.09
N SER A 100 1.48 -34.16 -2.47
CA SER A 100 0.12 -34.18 -1.92
C SER A 100 -0.84 -35.19 -2.60
N ILE A 101 -0.37 -35.87 -3.65
CA ILE A 101 -1.14 -36.94 -4.31
C ILE A 101 -1.33 -38.08 -3.31
N GLY A 102 -2.50 -38.13 -2.71
CA GLY A 102 -2.84 -39.11 -1.64
C GLY A 102 -3.21 -38.49 -0.30
N ASN A 103 -2.86 -37.24 -0.05
CA ASN A 103 -3.28 -36.50 1.14
C ASN A 103 -3.77 -35.09 0.80
N PRO A 104 -5.03 -34.93 0.36
CA PRO A 104 -5.61 -33.65 -0.05
C PRO A 104 -5.58 -32.57 1.06
N ASN A 105 -5.66 -32.98 2.33
CA ASN A 105 -5.67 -32.05 3.47
C ASN A 105 -4.29 -31.39 3.65
N ALA A 106 -3.20 -32.14 3.54
CA ALA A 106 -1.84 -31.59 3.64
C ALA A 106 -1.55 -30.58 2.53
N PHE A 107 -2.06 -30.81 1.33
CA PHE A 107 -1.93 -29.86 0.23
C PHE A 107 -2.75 -28.57 0.47
N MET A 108 -3.98 -28.70 0.95
CA MET A 108 -4.82 -27.54 1.27
C MET A 108 -4.21 -26.69 2.39
N GLU A 109 -3.61 -27.32 3.40
CA GLU A 109 -2.92 -26.61 4.47
C GLU A 109 -1.66 -25.89 3.96
N ALA A 110 -0.84 -26.53 3.13
CA ALA A 110 0.35 -25.90 2.54
C ALA A 110 -0.01 -24.72 1.64
N ALA A 111 -1.02 -24.89 0.79
CA ALA A 111 -1.49 -23.82 -0.09
C ALA A 111 -2.10 -22.65 0.68
N ALA A 112 -2.88 -22.91 1.73
CA ALA A 112 -3.46 -21.88 2.58
C ALA A 112 -2.36 -21.10 3.31
N ASN A 113 -1.36 -21.79 3.85
CA ASN A 113 -0.24 -21.15 4.53
C ASN A 113 0.58 -20.25 3.61
N GLU A 114 0.79 -20.66 2.37
CA GLU A 114 1.52 -19.84 1.37
C GLU A 114 0.73 -18.58 0.99
N ILE A 115 -0.58 -18.70 0.82
CA ILE A 115 -1.45 -17.56 0.53
C ILE A 115 -1.53 -16.60 1.74
N ASP A 116 -1.68 -17.12 2.95
CA ASP A 116 -1.72 -16.31 4.17
C ASP A 116 -0.38 -15.58 4.40
N SER A 117 0.75 -16.22 4.09
CA SER A 117 2.08 -15.61 4.13
C SER A 117 2.23 -14.47 3.12
N ALA A 118 1.73 -14.66 1.89
CA ALA A 118 1.72 -13.62 0.87
C ALA A 118 0.82 -12.44 1.27
N LEU A 119 -0.35 -12.70 1.86
CA LEU A 119 -1.24 -11.67 2.39
C LEU A 119 -0.60 -10.89 3.53
N LEU A 120 0.12 -11.57 4.42
CA LEU A 120 0.85 -10.91 5.50
C LEU A 120 1.95 -10.00 4.97
N SER A 121 2.72 -10.46 3.97
CA SER A 121 3.73 -9.65 3.28
C SER A 121 3.11 -8.41 2.61
N CYS A 122 1.99 -8.58 1.91
CA CYS A 122 1.24 -7.48 1.30
C CYS A 122 0.75 -6.46 2.32
N THR A 123 0.25 -6.95 3.45
CA THR A 123 -0.21 -6.10 4.56
C THR A 123 0.93 -5.26 5.15
N ARG A 124 2.12 -5.83 5.29
CA ARG A 124 3.31 -5.12 5.78
C ARG A 124 3.82 -4.10 4.77
N SER A 125 3.85 -4.44 3.49
CA SER A 125 4.19 -3.51 2.40
C SER A 125 3.23 -2.31 2.41
N LEU A 126 1.93 -2.56 2.49
CA LEU A 126 0.92 -1.51 2.58
C LEU A 126 1.09 -0.64 3.84
N ALA A 127 1.38 -1.24 5.00
CA ALA A 127 1.63 -0.51 6.23
C ALA A 127 2.83 0.44 6.10
N THR A 128 3.90 0.00 5.46
CA THR A 128 5.07 0.84 5.17
C THR A 128 4.74 1.94 4.17
N ALA A 129 4.00 1.63 3.11
CA ALA A 129 3.62 2.58 2.06
C ALA A 129 2.70 3.70 2.55
N LEU A 130 1.84 3.44 3.55
CA LEU A 130 0.93 4.44 4.14
C LEU A 130 1.65 5.65 4.75
N TYR A 131 2.90 5.49 5.19
CA TYR A 131 3.72 6.55 5.78
C TYR A 131 4.77 7.10 4.82
N ARG A 132 4.70 6.72 3.53
CA ARG A 132 5.66 7.08 2.49
C ARG A 132 4.98 7.74 1.30
N ASP A 133 5.79 8.12 0.33
CA ASP A 133 5.36 8.83 -0.89
C ASP A 133 4.80 7.92 -2.00
N GLY A 134 4.76 6.61 -1.78
CA GLY A 134 4.29 5.64 -2.77
C GLY A 134 5.30 5.29 -3.86
N SER A 135 6.56 5.71 -3.73
CA SER A 135 7.65 5.36 -4.68
C SER A 135 8.12 3.91 -4.55
N GLY A 136 7.74 3.22 -3.46
CA GLY A 136 8.26 1.88 -3.11
C GLY A 136 9.61 1.91 -2.40
N VAL A 137 10.22 3.07 -2.22
CA VAL A 137 11.49 3.22 -1.50
C VAL A 137 11.27 2.97 -0.01
N ILE A 138 11.90 1.94 0.55
CA ILE A 138 11.80 1.55 1.97
C ILE A 138 12.89 2.16 2.86
N GLY A 139 13.98 2.66 2.26
CA GLY A 139 15.06 3.35 2.97
C GLY A 139 16.07 3.97 2.01
N LYS A 140 16.86 4.92 2.47
CA LYS A 140 17.98 5.50 1.74
C LYS A 140 19.30 5.00 2.30
N VAL A 141 20.18 4.57 1.42
CA VAL A 141 21.55 4.15 1.77
C VAL A 141 22.43 5.38 2.00
N ASN A 142 23.20 5.36 3.07
CA ASN A 142 24.19 6.38 3.39
C ASN A 142 25.58 5.93 2.93
N GLY A 143 25.99 6.42 1.76
CA GLY A 143 27.28 6.09 1.18
C GLY A 143 27.36 4.70 0.54
N ALA A 144 28.57 4.32 0.14
CA ALA A 144 28.80 3.02 -0.47
C ALA A 144 28.76 1.91 0.60
N PRO A 145 28.17 0.73 0.29
CA PRO A 145 28.19 -0.41 1.19
C PRO A 145 29.62 -0.85 1.52
N VAL A 146 29.89 -1.16 2.78
CA VAL A 146 31.19 -1.67 3.22
C VAL A 146 31.06 -3.16 3.53
N GLY A 147 31.56 -4.00 2.64
CA GLY A 147 31.41 -5.46 2.75
C GLY A 147 29.92 -5.90 2.68
N ALA A 148 29.46 -6.63 3.69
CA ALA A 148 28.09 -7.10 3.79
C ALA A 148 27.18 -6.14 4.58
N THR A 149 27.66 -4.96 4.93
CA THR A 149 26.93 -4.00 5.75
C THR A 149 26.48 -2.81 4.91
N ILE A 150 25.18 -2.55 4.93
CA ILE A 150 24.53 -1.38 4.32
C ILE A 150 24.16 -0.41 5.44
N GLN A 151 24.69 0.80 5.37
CA GLN A 151 24.31 1.86 6.31
C GLN A 151 23.11 2.62 5.75
N LEU A 152 22.10 2.83 6.56
CA LEU A 152 20.94 3.63 6.21
C LEU A 152 21.15 5.08 6.67
N ASN A 153 20.60 6.02 5.89
CA ASN A 153 20.62 7.44 6.23
C ASN A 153 19.79 7.71 7.50
N ASP A 154 18.65 7.03 7.62
CA ASP A 154 17.75 7.08 8.76
C ASP A 154 17.76 5.74 9.49
N VAL A 155 18.18 5.76 10.75
CA VAL A 155 18.22 4.57 11.61
C VAL A 155 16.83 3.94 11.79
N GLU A 156 15.79 4.77 11.83
CA GLU A 156 14.41 4.33 11.98
C GLU A 156 13.90 3.53 10.77
N SER A 157 14.49 3.76 9.60
CA SER A 157 14.15 3.01 8.38
C SER A 157 14.50 1.51 8.46
N VAL A 158 15.32 1.08 9.42
CA VAL A 158 15.65 -0.35 9.64
C VAL A 158 14.40 -1.20 9.90
N VAL A 159 13.38 -0.63 10.51
CA VAL A 159 12.11 -1.34 10.83
C VAL A 159 11.37 -1.81 9.57
N ASN A 160 11.64 -1.20 8.41
CA ASN A 160 11.00 -1.55 7.15
C ASN A 160 11.64 -2.76 6.45
N PHE A 161 12.78 -3.24 6.96
CA PHE A 161 13.51 -4.35 6.37
C PHE A 161 13.24 -5.64 7.13
N GLU A 162 13.04 -6.72 6.38
CA GLU A 162 12.80 -8.05 6.93
C GLU A 162 13.93 -9.00 6.55
N VAL A 163 14.19 -9.99 7.42
CA VAL A 163 15.19 -11.02 7.13
C VAL A 163 14.73 -11.88 5.95
N GLY A 164 15.59 -12.00 4.94
CA GLY A 164 15.27 -12.73 3.71
C GLY A 164 14.65 -11.88 2.59
N MET A 165 14.40 -10.58 2.82
CA MET A 165 13.93 -9.67 1.80
C MET A 165 15.00 -9.46 0.71
N LEU A 166 14.60 -9.52 -0.54
CA LEU A 166 15.42 -9.10 -1.67
C LEU A 166 15.36 -7.57 -1.78
N ILE A 167 16.52 -6.94 -1.82
CA ILE A 167 16.64 -5.48 -1.90
C ILE A 167 17.22 -5.14 -3.26
N ASP A 168 16.56 -4.26 -3.98
CA ASP A 168 17.09 -3.63 -5.18
C ASP A 168 17.56 -2.22 -4.83
N GLY A 169 18.76 -1.86 -5.25
CA GLY A 169 19.37 -0.55 -5.01
C GLY A 169 19.46 0.23 -6.30
N GLU A 170 18.80 1.39 -6.35
CA GLU A 170 18.96 2.40 -7.41
C GLU A 170 20.00 3.46 -7.03
#